data_d538f533e4da0a448974c42d11da66d1
#
_entry.id   d538f533e4da0a448974c42d11da66d1
#
_cell.length_a   1.000
_cell.length_b   1.000
_cell.length_c   1.000
_cell.angle_alpha   90.00
_cell.angle_beta   90.00
_cell.angle_gamma   90.00
#
_symmetry.space_group_name_H-M   'P 1'
#
loop_
_entity.id
_entity.type
_entity.pdbx_description
1 polymer ?
#
loop_
_entity_poly.entity_id
_entity_poly.type
_entity_poly.pdbx_seq_one_letter_code
_entity_poly.pdbx_strand_id
1 'polypeptide(L)'
;MKQRLSGKRRAYATTMKILMGIAAGMAAALVLFLIIYVLSKGLPNLSWQLLSTAPSYLSGTIGIWPDILNTLYIVLATILIVVSLGVGAAIYLTEYAAGSRIVAVIEYAAETLSGIPSIIYGLVGMLFFCEFFGMQTSLIAGALTLVIMNLPTVMRTTQESLKTVPQSYREGAFGLGAGKWRVIRTVVLPGCVDGVITGCILSVGRILGESAALLFTAGFGHVLNDFFTAITKPGATLTVALYFYAKEDGEFGVAFAIASILMAMTLLLNIAAGVVTKRFGREKNNE
;
A
#
# COMPACT_ATOMS: atom_id res chain seq x y z
N MET A 1 16.46 20.41 -37.96
CA MET A 1 17.67 21.19 -37.65
C MET A 1 18.15 20.89 -36.23
N LYS A 2 19.22 20.11 -36.03
CA LYS A 2 19.85 19.93 -34.70
C LYS A 2 20.64 21.22 -34.39
N GLN A 3 20.11 22.08 -33.50
CA GLN A 3 20.86 23.21 -33.00
C GLN A 3 22.15 22.71 -32.33
N ARG A 4 23.30 23.09 -32.86
CA ARG A 4 24.62 22.83 -32.24
C ARG A 4 24.70 23.68 -30.96
N LEU A 5 24.54 23.06 -29.81
CA LEU A 5 24.74 23.69 -28.51
C LEU A 5 26.17 24.22 -28.42
N SER A 6 26.34 25.43 -27.90
CA SER A 6 27.67 26.05 -27.64
C SER A 6 28.49 25.10 -26.73
N GLY A 7 29.82 25.08 -26.89
CA GLY A 7 30.71 24.16 -26.15
C GLY A 7 30.51 24.22 -24.63
N LYS A 8 30.30 25.42 -24.05
CA LYS A 8 29.99 25.57 -22.62
C LYS A 8 28.69 24.91 -22.19
N ARG A 9 27.63 25.01 -23.01
CA ARG A 9 26.32 24.35 -22.72
C ARG A 9 26.44 22.84 -22.84
N ARG A 10 27.24 22.33 -23.75
CA ARG A 10 27.50 20.91 -23.89
C ARG A 10 28.29 20.35 -22.71
N ALA A 11 29.33 21.06 -22.26
CA ALA A 11 30.10 20.69 -21.07
C ALA A 11 29.20 20.66 -19.83
N TYR A 12 28.41 21.71 -19.60
CA TYR A 12 27.46 21.77 -18.49
C TYR A 12 26.44 20.60 -18.52
N ALA A 13 25.84 20.36 -19.69
CA ALA A 13 24.89 19.24 -19.84
C ALA A 13 25.54 17.86 -19.58
N THR A 14 26.80 17.69 -19.99
CA THR A 14 27.55 16.44 -19.74
C THR A 14 27.87 16.28 -18.25
N THR A 15 28.34 17.36 -17.58
CA THR A 15 28.60 17.33 -16.14
C THR A 15 27.33 17.01 -15.34
N MET A 16 26.19 17.64 -15.69
CA MET A 16 24.90 17.35 -15.03
C MET A 16 24.46 15.90 -15.25
N LYS A 17 24.64 15.34 -16.45
CA LYS A 17 24.33 13.92 -16.71
C LYS A 17 25.21 12.98 -15.88
N ILE A 18 26.49 13.29 -15.73
CA ILE A 18 27.42 12.50 -14.92
C ILE A 18 26.99 12.58 -13.44
N LEU A 19 26.73 13.78 -12.91
CA LEU A 19 26.29 13.97 -11.52
C LEU A 19 24.97 13.23 -11.24
N MET A 20 23.99 13.33 -12.15
CA MET A 20 22.73 12.57 -12.03
C MET A 20 22.96 11.06 -12.09
N GLY A 21 23.88 10.59 -12.97
CA GLY A 21 24.25 9.19 -13.05
C GLY A 21 24.91 8.68 -11.76
N ILE A 22 25.82 9.46 -11.17
CA ILE A 22 26.46 9.14 -9.89
C ILE A 22 25.41 9.09 -8.77
N ALA A 23 24.54 10.07 -8.68
CA ALA A 23 23.49 10.11 -7.67
C ALA A 23 22.53 8.92 -7.79
N ALA A 24 22.10 8.59 -9.00
CA ALA A 24 21.28 7.41 -9.26
C ALA A 24 22.03 6.09 -8.93
N GLY A 25 23.32 6.01 -9.27
CA GLY A 25 24.17 4.85 -8.95
C GLY A 25 24.34 4.67 -7.44
N MET A 26 24.58 5.75 -6.69
CA MET A 26 24.68 5.72 -5.22
C MET A 26 23.36 5.27 -4.58
N ALA A 27 22.24 5.80 -5.04
CA ALA A 27 20.92 5.39 -4.53
C ALA A 27 20.66 3.90 -4.80
N ALA A 28 20.92 3.43 -6.01
CA ALA A 28 20.77 2.02 -6.35
C ALA A 28 21.72 1.13 -5.54
N ALA A 29 22.98 1.52 -5.36
CA ALA A 29 23.96 0.78 -4.56
C ALA A 29 23.53 0.69 -3.09
N LEU A 30 23.00 1.77 -2.50
CA LEU A 30 22.51 1.79 -1.13
C LEU A 30 21.31 0.85 -0.95
N VAL A 31 20.35 0.88 -1.87
CA VAL A 31 19.19 -0.02 -1.82
C VAL A 31 19.63 -1.48 -1.94
N LEU A 32 20.50 -1.80 -2.90
CA LEU A 32 21.05 -3.16 -3.06
C LEU A 32 21.83 -3.61 -1.83
N PHE A 33 22.65 -2.73 -1.24
CA PHE A 33 23.38 -3.02 -0.02
C PHE A 33 22.41 -3.37 1.13
N LEU A 34 21.35 -2.57 1.34
CA LEU A 34 20.37 -2.84 2.40
C LEU A 34 19.65 -4.17 2.19
N ILE A 35 19.25 -4.47 0.94
CA ILE A 35 18.61 -5.75 0.60
C ILE A 35 19.53 -6.91 0.93
N ILE A 36 20.77 -6.87 0.43
CA ILE A 36 21.76 -7.93 0.64
C ILE A 36 22.07 -8.07 2.14
N TYR A 37 22.22 -6.96 2.86
CA TYR A 37 22.49 -6.94 4.30
C TYR A 37 21.36 -7.61 5.09
N VAL A 38 20.10 -7.22 4.85
CA VAL A 38 18.94 -7.81 5.55
C VAL A 38 18.84 -9.29 5.24
N LEU A 39 18.96 -9.70 3.97
CA LEU A 39 18.88 -11.10 3.59
C LEU A 39 20.05 -11.92 4.17
N SER A 40 21.27 -11.40 4.16
CA SER A 40 22.44 -12.10 4.72
C SER A 40 22.33 -12.36 6.24
N LYS A 41 21.64 -11.48 6.95
CA LYS A 41 21.39 -11.62 8.39
C LYS A 41 20.12 -12.40 8.70
N GLY A 42 19.10 -12.30 7.86
CA GLY A 42 17.80 -12.91 8.10
C GLY A 42 17.70 -14.37 7.64
N LEU A 43 18.25 -14.73 6.46
CA LEU A 43 18.16 -16.09 5.92
C LEU A 43 18.69 -17.18 6.85
N PRO A 44 19.85 -16.99 7.56
CA PRO A 44 20.36 -18.00 8.48
C PRO A 44 19.43 -18.27 9.67
N ASN A 45 18.58 -17.32 10.06
CA ASN A 45 17.64 -17.42 11.17
C ASN A 45 16.24 -17.92 10.75
N LEU A 46 16.02 -18.14 9.44
CA LEU A 46 14.78 -18.73 8.94
C LEU A 46 14.78 -20.24 9.22
N SER A 47 13.86 -20.67 10.08
CA SER A 47 13.60 -22.08 10.32
C SER A 47 12.13 -22.40 10.01
N TRP A 48 11.85 -23.66 9.65
CA TRP A 48 10.47 -24.12 9.47
C TRP A 48 9.65 -23.94 10.75
N GLN A 49 10.29 -24.16 11.91
CA GLN A 49 9.67 -23.97 13.22
C GLN A 49 9.22 -22.51 13.40
N LEU A 50 10.09 -21.52 13.10
CA LEU A 50 9.74 -20.11 13.18
C LEU A 50 8.53 -19.75 12.33
N LEU A 51 8.42 -20.32 11.11
CA LEU A 51 7.35 -20.01 10.17
C LEU A 51 6.02 -20.71 10.49
N SER A 52 6.05 -21.88 11.14
CA SER A 52 4.86 -22.74 11.29
C SER A 52 4.29 -22.79 12.70
N THR A 53 4.98 -22.21 13.69
CA THR A 53 4.53 -22.25 15.09
C THR A 53 4.01 -20.90 15.58
N ALA A 54 3.17 -20.96 16.61
CA ALA A 54 2.83 -19.79 17.43
C ALA A 54 3.86 -19.63 18.55
N PRO A 55 4.16 -18.39 18.99
CA PRO A 55 5.07 -18.17 20.11
C PRO A 55 4.46 -18.73 21.39
N SER A 56 5.29 -19.34 22.24
CA SER A 56 4.90 -19.87 23.53
C SER A 56 5.96 -19.58 24.57
N TYR A 57 5.60 -18.81 25.57
CA TYR A 57 6.47 -18.49 26.71
C TYR A 57 6.77 -19.72 27.58
N LEU A 58 5.82 -20.70 27.64
CA LEU A 58 5.99 -21.90 28.44
C LEU A 58 7.03 -22.86 27.86
N SER A 59 7.09 -22.97 26.54
CA SER A 59 8.03 -23.85 25.84
C SER A 59 9.27 -23.12 25.32
N GLY A 60 9.35 -21.80 25.50
CA GLY A 60 10.44 -20.98 24.96
C GLY A 60 10.49 -20.98 23.43
N THR A 61 9.40 -21.35 22.74
CA THR A 61 9.36 -21.39 21.28
C THR A 61 9.03 -20.01 20.72
N ILE A 62 9.85 -19.57 19.78
CA ILE A 62 9.61 -18.37 18.99
C ILE A 62 8.95 -18.80 17.67
N GLY A 63 7.78 -18.26 17.37
CA GLY A 63 7.06 -18.53 16.14
C GLY A 63 6.32 -17.29 15.68
N ILE A 64 6.15 -17.14 14.36
CA ILE A 64 5.54 -15.94 13.73
C ILE A 64 4.33 -16.29 12.86
N TRP A 65 3.84 -17.53 12.92
CA TRP A 65 2.70 -17.96 12.12
C TRP A 65 1.43 -17.11 12.35
N PRO A 66 1.05 -16.79 13.59
CA PRO A 66 -0.08 -15.88 13.84
C PRO A 66 0.13 -14.48 13.22
N ASP A 67 1.36 -13.96 13.26
CA ASP A 67 1.67 -12.63 12.74
C ASP A 67 1.59 -12.58 11.22
N ILE A 68 1.96 -13.68 10.53
CA ILE A 68 1.76 -13.84 9.09
C ILE A 68 0.28 -13.80 8.75
N LEU A 69 -0.55 -14.56 9.45
CA LEU A 69 -2.00 -14.60 9.22
C LEU A 69 -2.66 -13.24 9.54
N ASN A 70 -2.32 -12.62 10.66
CA ASN A 70 -2.83 -11.31 11.03
C ASN A 70 -2.47 -10.25 9.99
N THR A 71 -1.26 -10.32 9.41
CA THR A 71 -0.83 -9.44 8.33
C THR A 71 -1.70 -9.65 7.07
N LEU A 72 -1.98 -10.88 6.70
CA LEU A 72 -2.86 -11.17 5.57
C LEU A 72 -4.30 -10.72 5.83
N TYR A 73 -4.80 -10.93 7.04
CA TYR A 73 -6.16 -10.52 7.43
C TYR A 73 -6.33 -9.00 7.38
N ILE A 74 -5.37 -8.26 7.92
CA ILE A 74 -5.46 -6.79 7.93
C ILE A 74 -5.30 -6.20 6.53
N VAL A 75 -4.42 -6.77 5.70
CA VAL A 75 -4.26 -6.37 4.29
C VAL A 75 -5.57 -6.60 3.54
N LEU A 76 -6.15 -7.79 3.67
CA LEU A 76 -7.41 -8.14 2.99
C LEU A 76 -8.55 -7.23 3.43
N ALA A 77 -8.74 -7.05 4.74
CA ALA A 77 -9.80 -6.19 5.29
C ALA A 77 -9.63 -4.73 4.84
N THR A 78 -8.40 -4.20 4.91
CA THR A 78 -8.13 -2.81 4.52
C THR A 78 -8.34 -2.61 3.02
N ILE A 79 -7.81 -3.49 2.16
CA ILE A 79 -7.93 -3.35 0.70
C ILE A 79 -9.38 -3.45 0.25
N LEU A 80 -10.15 -4.38 0.81
CA LEU A 80 -11.56 -4.53 0.46
C LEU A 80 -12.35 -3.24 0.70
N ILE A 81 -12.10 -2.58 1.83
CA ILE A 81 -12.79 -1.34 2.20
C ILE A 81 -12.24 -0.15 1.42
N VAL A 82 -10.91 0.03 1.39
CA VAL A 82 -10.31 1.24 0.80
C VAL A 82 -10.48 1.31 -0.71
N VAL A 83 -10.44 0.17 -1.41
CA VAL A 83 -10.67 0.14 -2.86
C VAL A 83 -12.12 0.47 -3.18
N SER A 84 -13.07 -0.12 -2.45
CA SER A 84 -14.49 0.16 -2.64
C SER A 84 -14.82 1.65 -2.42
N LEU A 85 -14.33 2.23 -1.34
CA LEU A 85 -14.56 3.63 -1.01
C LEU A 85 -13.77 4.57 -1.92
N GLY A 86 -12.49 4.28 -2.16
CA GLY A 86 -11.58 5.14 -2.94
C GLY A 86 -11.97 5.21 -4.41
N VAL A 87 -12.29 4.06 -5.03
CA VAL A 87 -12.78 4.03 -6.42
C VAL A 87 -14.15 4.71 -6.53
N GLY A 88 -15.06 4.43 -5.60
CA GLY A 88 -16.37 5.10 -5.57
C GLY A 88 -16.26 6.61 -5.43
N ALA A 89 -15.40 7.09 -4.52
CA ALA A 89 -15.13 8.52 -4.35
C ALA A 89 -14.49 9.13 -5.62
N ALA A 90 -13.51 8.47 -6.21
CA ALA A 90 -12.87 8.94 -7.43
C ALA A 90 -13.84 9.09 -8.60
N ILE A 91 -14.72 8.11 -8.80
CA ILE A 91 -15.77 8.16 -9.81
C ILE A 91 -16.71 9.35 -9.55
N TYR A 92 -17.17 9.50 -8.30
CA TYR A 92 -18.07 10.61 -7.96
C TYR A 92 -17.41 11.97 -8.24
N LEU A 93 -16.19 12.17 -7.77
CA LEU A 93 -15.47 13.44 -7.91
C LEU A 93 -15.11 13.76 -9.35
N THR A 94 -14.78 12.75 -10.17
CA THR A 94 -14.37 12.95 -11.57
C THR A 94 -15.56 13.02 -12.54
N GLU A 95 -16.55 12.17 -12.36
CA GLU A 95 -17.64 12.03 -13.33
C GLU A 95 -18.91 12.81 -12.96
N TYR A 96 -19.24 12.90 -11.67
CA TYR A 96 -20.49 13.55 -11.22
C TYR A 96 -20.29 14.98 -10.74
N ALA A 97 -19.25 15.23 -9.95
CA ALA A 97 -19.04 16.53 -9.29
C ALA A 97 -17.95 17.37 -9.97
N ALA A 98 -17.48 16.99 -11.15
CA ALA A 98 -16.37 17.66 -11.84
C ALA A 98 -16.56 19.19 -11.90
N GLY A 99 -15.51 19.94 -11.53
CA GLY A 99 -15.50 21.40 -11.54
C GLY A 99 -16.25 22.07 -10.37
N SER A 100 -16.80 21.32 -9.43
CA SER A 100 -17.47 21.90 -8.25
C SER A 100 -16.44 22.34 -7.18
N ARG A 101 -16.81 23.34 -6.37
CA ARG A 101 -15.99 23.77 -5.23
C ARG A 101 -15.78 22.66 -4.19
N ILE A 102 -16.75 21.76 -4.07
CA ILE A 102 -16.67 20.61 -3.16
C ILE A 102 -15.52 19.68 -3.54
N VAL A 103 -15.31 19.43 -4.83
CA VAL A 103 -14.17 18.63 -5.32
C VAL A 103 -12.84 19.24 -4.87
N ALA A 104 -12.67 20.55 -5.06
CA ALA A 104 -11.43 21.22 -4.65
C ALA A 104 -11.17 21.09 -3.15
N VAL A 105 -12.21 21.19 -2.31
CA VAL A 105 -12.08 21.03 -0.86
C VAL A 105 -11.72 19.60 -0.49
N ILE A 106 -12.34 18.59 -1.11
CA ILE A 106 -12.04 17.18 -0.84
C ILE A 106 -10.64 16.82 -1.32
N GLU A 107 -10.22 17.28 -2.50
CA GLU A 107 -8.88 17.05 -3.02
C GLU A 107 -7.81 17.69 -2.12
N TYR A 108 -8.04 18.92 -1.65
CA TYR A 108 -7.16 19.60 -0.69
C TYR A 108 -7.09 18.86 0.65
N ALA A 109 -8.23 18.41 1.18
CA ALA A 109 -8.26 17.62 2.41
C ALA A 109 -7.51 16.29 2.27
N ALA A 110 -7.71 15.59 1.14
CA ALA A 110 -7.00 14.35 0.84
C ALA A 110 -5.48 14.56 0.72
N GLU A 111 -5.05 15.67 0.12
CA GLU A 111 -3.64 16.04 0.02
C GLU A 111 -3.03 16.33 1.40
N THR A 112 -3.74 17.07 2.24
CA THR A 112 -3.34 17.35 3.61
C THR A 112 -3.23 16.06 4.42
N LEU A 113 -4.21 15.17 4.33
CA LEU A 113 -4.18 13.86 4.98
C LEU A 113 -2.97 13.04 4.55
N SER A 114 -2.63 13.00 3.26
CA SER A 114 -1.50 12.20 2.79
C SER A 114 -0.13 12.67 3.34
N GLY A 115 -0.02 13.89 3.83
CA GLY A 115 1.18 14.46 4.45
C GLY A 115 1.33 14.17 5.95
N ILE A 116 0.31 13.61 6.62
CA ILE A 116 0.35 13.35 8.06
C ILE A 116 1.23 12.11 8.34
N PRO A 117 2.17 12.19 9.33
CA PRO A 117 2.94 11.02 9.76
C PRO A 117 2.05 9.87 10.27
N SER A 118 2.42 8.62 9.95
CA SER A 118 1.61 7.43 10.29
C SER A 118 1.37 7.23 11.79
N ILE A 119 2.32 7.66 12.62
CA ILE A 119 2.17 7.59 14.08
C ILE A 119 0.99 8.43 14.57
N ILE A 120 0.72 9.58 13.94
CA ILE A 120 -0.44 10.44 14.28
C ILE A 120 -1.73 9.73 13.90
N TYR A 121 -1.76 9.05 12.74
CA TYR A 121 -2.90 8.19 12.37
C TYR A 121 -3.14 7.09 13.40
N GLY A 122 -2.06 6.49 13.93
CA GLY A 122 -2.17 5.49 14.99
C GLY A 122 -2.78 6.04 16.27
N LEU A 123 -2.30 7.20 16.74
CA LEU A 123 -2.83 7.84 17.94
C LEU A 123 -4.28 8.29 17.77
N VAL A 124 -4.61 8.94 16.65
CA VAL A 124 -5.98 9.36 16.35
C VAL A 124 -6.89 8.14 16.16
N GLY A 125 -6.40 7.10 15.46
CA GLY A 125 -7.14 5.85 15.27
C GLY A 125 -7.42 5.13 16.59
N MET A 126 -6.46 5.12 17.52
CA MET A 126 -6.63 4.57 18.85
C MET A 126 -7.74 5.35 19.61
N LEU A 127 -7.65 6.68 19.67
CA LEU A 127 -8.63 7.49 20.36
C LEU A 127 -10.02 7.37 19.73
N PHE A 128 -10.10 7.30 18.40
CA PHE A 128 -11.36 7.28 17.69
C PHE A 128 -11.99 5.89 17.64
N PHE A 129 -11.25 4.87 17.15
CA PHE A 129 -11.81 3.53 17.01
C PHE A 129 -11.77 2.73 18.30
N CYS A 130 -10.63 2.73 19.02
CA CYS A 130 -10.50 1.89 20.19
C CYS A 130 -11.26 2.47 21.40
N GLU A 131 -11.13 3.78 21.67
CA GLU A 131 -11.75 4.41 22.83
C GLU A 131 -13.17 4.92 22.55
N PHE A 132 -13.34 5.81 21.57
CA PHE A 132 -14.64 6.44 21.33
C PHE A 132 -15.70 5.45 20.82
N PHE A 133 -15.35 4.58 19.84
CA PHE A 133 -16.25 3.54 19.37
C PHE A 133 -16.24 2.27 20.23
N GLY A 134 -15.35 2.16 21.21
CA GLY A 134 -15.28 1.02 22.13
C GLY A 134 -14.84 -0.30 21.47
N MET A 135 -14.17 -0.21 20.28
CA MET A 135 -13.70 -1.42 19.57
C MET A 135 -12.54 -2.08 20.27
N GLN A 136 -11.95 -1.44 21.30
CA GLN A 136 -10.70 -1.83 21.92
C GLN A 136 -9.57 -1.97 20.87
N THR A 137 -8.37 -2.32 21.32
CA THR A 137 -7.28 -2.66 20.41
C THR A 137 -7.63 -3.93 19.65
N SER A 138 -7.69 -3.85 18.32
CA SER A 138 -8.14 -4.97 17.47
C SER A 138 -7.67 -4.81 16.03
N LEU A 139 -7.60 -5.91 15.29
CA LEU A 139 -7.23 -5.86 13.87
C LEU A 139 -8.19 -4.99 13.05
N ILE A 140 -9.50 -4.95 13.40
CA ILE A 140 -10.46 -4.11 12.69
C ILE A 140 -10.21 -2.61 12.96
N ALA A 141 -9.87 -2.22 14.17
CA ALA A 141 -9.51 -0.83 14.48
C ALA A 141 -8.24 -0.43 13.71
N GLY A 142 -7.26 -1.32 13.62
CA GLY A 142 -6.08 -1.16 12.77
C GLY A 142 -6.43 -1.04 11.29
N ALA A 143 -7.27 -1.93 10.77
CA ALA A 143 -7.69 -1.90 9.38
C ALA A 143 -8.43 -0.60 9.01
N LEU A 144 -9.35 -0.13 9.86
CA LEU A 144 -10.06 1.13 9.63
C LEU A 144 -9.13 2.35 9.67
N THR A 145 -8.15 2.34 10.56
CA THR A 145 -7.10 3.38 10.60
C THR A 145 -6.29 3.38 9.29
N LEU A 146 -5.88 2.19 8.81
CA LEU A 146 -5.19 2.04 7.55
C LEU A 146 -6.05 2.42 6.34
N VAL A 147 -7.37 2.20 6.41
CA VAL A 147 -8.31 2.68 5.36
C VAL A 147 -8.23 4.19 5.24
N ILE A 148 -8.36 4.93 6.36
CA ILE A 148 -8.29 6.40 6.34
C ILE A 148 -6.93 6.86 5.76
N MET A 149 -5.84 6.22 6.16
CA MET A 149 -4.50 6.55 5.72
C MET A 149 -4.26 6.28 4.22
N ASN A 150 -4.87 5.23 3.67
CA ASN A 150 -4.66 4.83 2.28
C ASN A 150 -5.72 5.37 1.30
N LEU A 151 -6.86 5.83 1.81
CA LEU A 151 -7.98 6.35 1.01
C LEU A 151 -7.55 7.46 0.03
N PRO A 152 -6.75 8.49 0.43
CA PRO A 152 -6.27 9.51 -0.49
C PRO A 152 -5.48 8.94 -1.67
N THR A 153 -4.63 7.94 -1.42
CA THR A 153 -3.79 7.32 -2.45
C THR A 153 -4.64 6.60 -3.50
N VAL A 154 -5.57 5.73 -3.08
CA VAL A 154 -6.44 4.98 -3.99
C VAL A 154 -7.37 5.92 -4.76
N MET A 155 -7.94 6.90 -4.07
CA MET A 155 -8.82 7.90 -4.69
C MET A 155 -8.07 8.67 -5.77
N ARG A 156 -6.87 9.19 -5.47
CA ARG A 156 -6.08 10.04 -6.38
C ARG A 156 -5.57 9.27 -7.61
N THR A 157 -4.99 8.08 -7.41
CA THR A 157 -4.53 7.23 -8.53
C THR A 157 -5.69 6.83 -9.45
N THR A 158 -6.86 6.55 -8.87
CA THR A 158 -8.08 6.26 -9.64
C THR A 158 -8.57 7.49 -10.40
N GLN A 159 -8.61 8.68 -9.78
CA GLN A 159 -8.99 9.93 -10.45
C GLN A 159 -8.07 10.26 -11.62
N GLU A 160 -6.75 10.15 -11.42
CA GLU A 160 -5.76 10.38 -12.47
C GLU A 160 -6.00 9.43 -13.65
N SER A 161 -6.26 8.16 -13.38
CA SER A 161 -6.55 7.17 -14.42
C SER A 161 -7.88 7.43 -15.12
N LEU A 162 -8.94 7.82 -14.41
CA LEU A 162 -10.22 8.22 -15.00
C LEU A 162 -10.05 9.41 -15.98
N LYS A 163 -9.17 10.37 -15.64
CA LYS A 163 -8.87 11.53 -16.50
C LYS A 163 -8.10 11.17 -17.78
N THR A 164 -7.43 10.01 -17.84
CA THR A 164 -6.72 9.57 -19.06
C THR A 164 -7.66 9.04 -20.17
N VAL A 165 -8.89 8.66 -19.82
CA VAL A 165 -9.87 8.17 -20.79
C VAL A 165 -10.32 9.34 -21.68
N PRO A 166 -10.17 9.24 -23.03
CA PRO A 166 -10.51 10.34 -23.94
C PRO A 166 -11.98 10.76 -23.83
N GLN A 167 -12.22 12.06 -23.87
CA GLN A 167 -13.57 12.63 -23.80
C GLN A 167 -14.47 12.16 -24.97
N SER A 168 -13.87 11.93 -26.15
CA SER A 168 -14.57 11.43 -27.33
C SER A 168 -15.26 10.08 -27.11
N TYR A 169 -14.72 9.22 -26.25
CA TYR A 169 -15.35 7.93 -25.91
C TYR A 169 -16.62 8.12 -25.09
N ARG A 170 -16.60 9.09 -24.17
CA ARG A 170 -17.79 9.47 -23.39
C ARG A 170 -18.86 10.07 -24.29
N GLU A 171 -18.49 11.01 -25.14
CA GLU A 171 -19.39 11.69 -26.07
C GLU A 171 -20.01 10.71 -27.10
N GLY A 172 -19.20 9.79 -27.63
CA GLY A 172 -19.68 8.75 -28.53
C GLY A 172 -20.72 7.83 -27.88
N ALA A 173 -20.47 7.42 -26.64
CA ALA A 173 -21.41 6.59 -25.88
C ALA A 173 -22.69 7.34 -25.52
N PHE A 174 -22.61 8.63 -25.18
CA PHE A 174 -23.79 9.48 -24.97
C PHE A 174 -24.58 9.69 -26.24
N GLY A 175 -23.88 9.89 -27.39
CA GLY A 175 -24.51 10.01 -28.72
C GLY A 175 -25.29 8.75 -29.14
N LEU A 176 -24.91 7.58 -28.66
CA LEU A 176 -25.65 6.32 -28.81
C LEU A 176 -26.80 6.15 -27.81
N GLY A 177 -27.10 7.16 -26.98
CA GLY A 177 -28.20 7.14 -26.01
C GLY A 177 -27.85 6.44 -24.69
N ALA A 178 -26.58 6.15 -24.40
CA ALA A 178 -26.21 5.54 -23.13
C ALA A 178 -26.35 6.53 -21.93
N GLY A 179 -26.99 6.09 -20.85
CA GLY A 179 -27.07 6.88 -19.62
C GLY A 179 -25.70 6.96 -18.91
N LYS A 180 -25.49 7.98 -18.08
CA LYS A 180 -24.20 8.30 -17.44
C LYS A 180 -23.57 7.12 -16.72
N TRP A 181 -24.33 6.39 -15.91
CA TRP A 181 -23.83 5.21 -15.19
C TRP A 181 -23.38 4.10 -16.16
N ARG A 182 -24.11 3.91 -17.26
CA ARG A 182 -23.73 2.93 -18.27
C ARG A 182 -22.42 3.30 -18.93
N VAL A 183 -22.22 4.57 -19.30
CA VAL A 183 -20.95 5.07 -19.85
C VAL A 183 -19.80 4.82 -18.86
N ILE A 184 -19.99 5.15 -17.58
CA ILE A 184 -18.97 4.92 -16.56
C ILE A 184 -18.61 3.44 -16.48
N ARG A 185 -19.58 2.54 -16.37
CA ARG A 185 -19.35 1.11 -16.17
C ARG A 185 -18.78 0.41 -17.40
N THR A 186 -19.19 0.79 -18.62
CA THR A 186 -18.82 0.06 -19.84
C THR A 186 -17.70 0.68 -20.64
N VAL A 187 -17.42 1.97 -20.46
CA VAL A 187 -16.41 2.71 -21.22
C VAL A 187 -15.29 3.22 -20.31
N VAL A 188 -15.66 3.95 -19.25
CA VAL A 188 -14.68 4.68 -18.44
C VAL A 188 -13.93 3.73 -17.49
N LEU A 189 -14.65 2.93 -16.70
CA LEU A 189 -14.04 2.00 -15.74
C LEU A 189 -13.12 0.96 -16.40
N PRO A 190 -13.54 0.27 -17.49
CA PRO A 190 -12.62 -0.62 -18.20
C PRO A 190 -11.40 0.12 -18.76
N GLY A 191 -11.59 1.41 -19.12
CA GLY A 191 -10.52 2.29 -19.60
C GLY A 191 -9.45 2.63 -18.55
N CYS A 192 -9.78 2.59 -17.26
CA CYS A 192 -8.91 3.03 -16.16
C CYS A 192 -8.49 1.92 -15.18
N VAL A 193 -8.76 0.65 -15.49
CA VAL A 193 -8.42 -0.49 -14.61
C VAL A 193 -6.96 -0.49 -14.19
N ASP A 194 -6.04 -0.14 -15.09
CA ASP A 194 -4.59 -0.10 -14.82
C ASP A 194 -4.24 0.84 -13.66
N GLY A 195 -4.91 2.00 -13.57
CA GLY A 195 -4.68 2.94 -12.47
C GLY A 195 -5.29 2.48 -11.15
N VAL A 196 -6.45 1.84 -11.20
CA VAL A 196 -7.06 1.24 -10.00
C VAL A 196 -6.15 0.15 -9.44
N ILE A 197 -5.65 -0.75 -10.30
CA ILE A 197 -4.72 -1.80 -9.89
C ILE A 197 -3.42 -1.18 -9.33
N THR A 198 -2.89 -0.14 -9.97
CA THR A 198 -1.71 0.57 -9.47
C THR A 198 -1.95 1.15 -8.07
N GLY A 199 -3.10 1.78 -7.85
CA GLY A 199 -3.50 2.27 -6.53
C GLY A 199 -3.59 1.16 -5.48
N CYS A 200 -4.13 0.00 -5.85
CA CYS A 200 -4.17 -1.18 -4.98
C CYS A 200 -2.75 -1.66 -4.61
N ILE A 201 -1.85 -1.77 -5.60
CA ILE A 201 -0.47 -2.21 -5.38
C ILE A 201 0.26 -1.28 -4.41
N LEU A 202 0.17 0.03 -4.64
CA LEU A 202 0.78 1.02 -3.77
C LEU A 202 0.23 0.94 -2.33
N SER A 203 -1.09 0.75 -2.21
CA SER A 203 -1.74 0.60 -0.90
C SER A 203 -1.33 -0.68 -0.19
N VAL A 204 -1.27 -1.82 -0.88
CA VAL A 204 -0.79 -3.09 -0.30
C VAL A 204 0.64 -2.95 0.21
N GLY A 205 1.54 -2.37 -0.59
CA GLY A 205 2.93 -2.14 -0.17
C GLY A 205 3.02 -1.26 1.08
N ARG A 206 2.21 -0.21 1.17
CA ARG A 206 2.14 0.69 2.32
C ARG A 206 1.56 -0.01 3.56
N ILE A 207 0.49 -0.79 3.41
CA ILE A 207 -0.13 -1.55 4.51
C ILE A 207 0.85 -2.57 5.08
N LEU A 208 1.56 -3.31 4.21
CA LEU A 208 2.55 -4.30 4.63
C LEU A 208 3.72 -3.71 5.39
N GLY A 209 4.12 -2.48 5.04
CA GLY A 209 5.22 -1.78 5.71
C GLY A 209 4.81 -0.99 6.96
N GLU A 210 3.51 -0.90 7.27
CA GLU A 210 3.03 -0.05 8.35
C GLU A 210 3.17 -0.73 9.71
N SER A 211 3.91 -0.11 10.61
CA SER A 211 4.05 -0.55 12.00
C SER A 211 3.53 0.48 12.99
N ALA A 212 3.85 1.76 12.78
CA ALA A 212 3.59 2.81 13.77
C ALA A 212 2.10 2.99 14.08
N ALA A 213 1.25 3.03 13.05
CA ALA A 213 -0.20 3.13 13.25
C ALA A 213 -0.78 1.87 13.91
N LEU A 214 -0.28 0.69 13.54
CA LEU A 214 -0.77 -0.59 14.04
C LEU A 214 -0.37 -0.88 15.48
N LEU A 215 0.76 -0.36 15.94
CA LEU A 215 1.17 -0.46 17.34
C LEU A 215 0.08 0.03 18.30
N PHE A 216 -0.59 1.12 17.95
CA PHE A 216 -1.61 1.75 18.79
C PHE A 216 -3.02 1.18 18.57
N THR A 217 -3.30 0.63 17.40
CA THR A 217 -4.67 0.27 17.00
C THR A 217 -4.91 -1.23 16.90
N ALA A 218 -3.96 -2.00 16.37
CA ALA A 218 -4.07 -3.45 16.22
C ALA A 218 -3.49 -4.23 17.42
N GLY A 219 -2.45 -3.67 18.08
CA GLY A 219 -1.83 -4.25 19.28
C GLY A 219 -0.80 -5.34 18.99
N PHE A 220 -0.47 -6.11 20.04
CA PHE A 220 0.67 -7.06 20.08
C PHE A 220 0.25 -8.52 20.26
N GLY A 221 -1.00 -8.87 20.02
CA GLY A 221 -1.47 -10.24 20.24
C GLY A 221 -0.86 -11.24 19.24
N HIS A 222 -0.18 -12.28 19.74
CA HIS A 222 0.39 -13.36 18.93
C HIS A 222 -0.46 -14.64 18.99
N VAL A 223 -1.79 -14.50 19.05
CA VAL A 223 -2.70 -15.63 19.18
C VAL A 223 -3.20 -16.06 17.81
N LEU A 224 -3.17 -17.37 17.58
CA LEU A 224 -3.72 -17.94 16.37
C LEU A 224 -5.25 -17.98 16.48
N ASN A 225 -5.95 -17.24 15.64
CA ASN A 225 -7.40 -17.21 15.54
C ASN A 225 -7.85 -17.42 14.08
N ASP A 226 -9.08 -17.87 13.89
CA ASP A 226 -9.76 -17.79 12.59
C ASP A 226 -10.04 -16.32 12.22
N PHE A 227 -10.30 -16.06 10.95
CA PHE A 227 -10.46 -14.69 10.42
C PHE A 227 -11.48 -13.85 11.19
N PHE A 228 -12.66 -14.40 11.45
CA PHE A 228 -13.74 -13.65 12.11
C PHE A 228 -13.45 -13.33 13.59
N THR A 229 -12.78 -14.23 14.27
CA THR A 229 -12.35 -14.02 15.66
C THR A 229 -11.13 -13.10 15.70
N ALA A 230 -10.15 -13.30 14.83
CA ALA A 230 -8.92 -12.52 14.76
C ALA A 230 -9.21 -11.03 14.54
N ILE A 231 -10.16 -10.70 13.64
CA ILE A 231 -10.43 -9.31 13.27
C ILE A 231 -10.94 -8.46 14.43
N THR A 232 -11.57 -9.09 15.43
CA THR A 232 -12.12 -8.42 16.63
C THR A 232 -11.18 -8.47 17.85
N LYS A 233 -10.03 -9.11 17.71
CA LYS A 233 -9.06 -9.28 18.80
C LYS A 233 -7.77 -8.51 18.50
N PRO A 234 -6.96 -8.20 19.52
CA PRO A 234 -5.62 -7.69 19.31
C PRO A 234 -4.77 -8.69 18.53
N GLY A 235 -4.05 -8.19 17.52
CA GLY A 235 -3.20 -9.04 16.69
C GLY A 235 -1.98 -8.30 16.18
N ALA A 236 -0.78 -8.84 16.45
CA ALA A 236 0.44 -8.31 15.90
C ALA A 236 0.52 -8.64 14.40
N THR A 237 0.91 -7.66 13.59
CA THR A 237 1.35 -7.89 12.22
C THR A 237 2.84 -8.20 12.19
N LEU A 238 3.35 -8.70 11.08
CA LEU A 238 4.79 -8.96 10.91
C LEU A 238 5.66 -7.72 11.17
N THR A 239 5.19 -6.53 10.79
CA THR A 239 5.92 -5.28 11.05
C THR A 239 5.91 -4.88 12.51
N VAL A 240 4.81 -5.12 13.21
CA VAL A 240 4.70 -4.94 14.67
C VAL A 240 5.55 -5.98 15.40
N ALA A 241 5.51 -7.24 14.97
CA ALA A 241 6.34 -8.32 15.51
C ALA A 241 7.85 -8.02 15.31
N LEU A 242 8.23 -7.54 14.12
CA LEU A 242 9.61 -7.10 13.84
C LEU A 242 10.06 -6.03 14.84
N TYR A 243 9.24 -5.01 15.07
CA TYR A 243 9.53 -3.97 16.05
C TYR A 243 9.70 -4.58 17.45
N PHE A 244 8.78 -5.46 17.87
CA PHE A 244 8.78 -6.09 19.18
C PHE A 244 10.05 -6.92 19.41
N TYR A 245 10.37 -7.85 18.51
CA TYR A 245 11.57 -8.68 18.62
C TYR A 245 12.88 -7.88 18.53
N ALA A 246 12.92 -6.81 17.73
CA ALA A 246 14.10 -5.98 17.62
C ALA A 246 14.31 -5.05 18.84
N LYS A 247 13.22 -4.49 19.39
CA LYS A 247 13.30 -3.40 20.36
C LYS A 247 13.09 -3.86 21.79
N GLU A 248 12.12 -4.74 22.03
CA GLU A 248 11.72 -5.15 23.37
C GLU A 248 12.44 -6.44 23.79
N ASP A 249 12.49 -7.45 22.93
CA ASP A 249 13.12 -8.74 23.25
C ASP A 249 14.62 -8.78 22.95
N GLY A 250 15.13 -7.88 22.08
CA GLY A 250 16.53 -7.88 21.67
C GLY A 250 16.93 -9.04 20.75
N GLU A 251 15.96 -9.77 20.20
CA GLU A 251 16.14 -10.93 19.31
C GLU A 251 16.36 -10.49 17.86
N PHE A 252 17.51 -9.87 17.59
CA PHE A 252 17.84 -9.32 16.27
C PHE A 252 17.84 -10.38 15.16
N GLY A 253 18.19 -11.63 15.47
CA GLY A 253 18.15 -12.72 14.50
C GLY A 253 16.74 -12.96 13.95
N VAL A 254 15.75 -13.02 14.86
CA VAL A 254 14.33 -13.16 14.52
C VAL A 254 13.82 -11.93 13.77
N ALA A 255 14.19 -10.73 14.22
CA ALA A 255 13.80 -9.49 13.56
C ALA A 255 14.32 -9.44 12.11
N PHE A 256 15.57 -9.83 11.84
CA PHE A 256 16.10 -9.92 10.46
C PHE A 256 15.41 -11.00 9.64
N ALA A 257 15.04 -12.13 10.24
CA ALA A 257 14.25 -13.17 9.59
C ALA A 257 12.87 -12.63 9.16
N ILE A 258 12.16 -11.93 10.05
CA ILE A 258 10.87 -11.29 9.75
C ILE A 258 11.03 -10.24 8.64
N ALA A 259 12.07 -9.41 8.70
CA ALA A 259 12.36 -8.42 7.66
C ALA A 259 12.56 -9.08 6.29
N SER A 260 13.27 -10.23 6.24
CA SER A 260 13.46 -10.99 5.01
C SER A 260 12.15 -11.55 4.46
N ILE A 261 11.26 -12.02 5.34
CA ILE A 261 9.92 -12.49 4.95
C ILE A 261 9.07 -11.34 4.41
N LEU A 262 9.06 -10.19 5.07
CA LEU A 262 8.34 -8.99 4.59
C LEU A 262 8.84 -8.55 3.21
N MET A 263 10.15 -8.56 2.99
CA MET A 263 10.73 -8.28 1.67
C MET A 263 10.26 -9.28 0.61
N ALA A 264 10.28 -10.58 0.92
CA ALA A 264 9.80 -11.62 0.02
C ALA A 264 8.28 -11.47 -0.27
N MET A 265 7.47 -11.23 0.77
CA MET A 265 6.02 -11.00 0.62
C MET A 265 5.73 -9.77 -0.25
N THR A 266 6.43 -8.66 -0.01
CA THR A 266 6.27 -7.43 -0.80
C THR A 266 6.66 -7.67 -2.27
N LEU A 267 7.77 -8.37 -2.50
CA LEU A 267 8.21 -8.71 -3.85
C LEU A 267 7.19 -9.60 -4.57
N LEU A 268 6.71 -10.66 -3.91
CA LEU A 268 5.71 -11.57 -4.48
C LEU A 268 4.41 -10.85 -4.81
N LEU A 269 3.92 -9.99 -3.91
CA LEU A 269 2.72 -9.21 -4.15
C LEU A 269 2.88 -8.22 -5.31
N ASN A 270 4.03 -7.55 -5.41
CA ASN A 270 4.31 -6.65 -6.54
C ASN A 270 4.40 -7.40 -7.86
N ILE A 271 5.01 -8.60 -7.88
CA ILE A 271 5.05 -9.45 -9.08
C ILE A 271 3.64 -9.92 -9.45
N ALA A 272 2.87 -10.43 -8.49
CA ALA A 272 1.50 -10.88 -8.73
C ALA A 272 0.63 -9.75 -9.29
N ALA A 273 0.72 -8.56 -8.70
CA ALA A 273 0.01 -7.39 -9.15
C ALA A 273 0.44 -6.95 -10.56
N GLY A 274 1.75 -6.97 -10.87
CA GLY A 274 2.26 -6.69 -12.22
C GLY A 274 1.79 -7.71 -13.28
N VAL A 275 1.62 -8.97 -12.89
CA VAL A 275 1.04 -10.00 -13.77
C VAL A 275 -0.43 -9.74 -14.04
N VAL A 276 -1.20 -9.36 -13.00
CA VAL A 276 -2.61 -8.99 -13.11
C VAL A 276 -2.78 -7.81 -14.06
N THR A 277 -2.02 -6.72 -13.86
CA THR A 277 -2.05 -5.53 -14.74
C THR A 277 -1.75 -5.90 -16.19
N LYS A 278 -0.73 -6.73 -16.44
CA LYS A 278 -0.39 -7.15 -17.82
C LYS A 278 -1.47 -8.01 -18.47
N ARG A 279 -2.19 -8.83 -17.72
CA ARG A 279 -3.29 -9.64 -18.26
C ARG A 279 -4.47 -8.76 -18.68
N PHE A 280 -4.90 -7.86 -17.81
CA PHE A 280 -6.00 -6.93 -18.14
C PHE A 280 -5.62 -5.92 -19.22
N GLY A 281 -4.38 -5.44 -19.28
CA GLY A 281 -3.90 -4.52 -20.30
C GLY A 281 -3.71 -5.19 -21.68
N ARG A 282 -3.47 -6.51 -21.76
CA ARG A 282 -3.35 -7.24 -23.04
C ARG A 282 -4.67 -7.53 -23.72
N GLU A 283 -5.73 -7.76 -22.98
CA GLU A 283 -7.07 -7.94 -23.57
C GLU A 283 -7.50 -6.69 -24.34
N LYS A 284 -7.09 -5.51 -23.91
CA LYS A 284 -7.40 -4.21 -24.52
C LYS A 284 -6.66 -3.93 -25.84
N ASN A 285 -5.50 -4.57 -26.09
CA ASN A 285 -4.74 -4.38 -27.34
C ASN A 285 -5.10 -5.41 -28.44
N ASN A 286 -5.95 -6.38 -28.13
CA ASN A 286 -6.38 -7.42 -29.05
C ASN A 286 -7.84 -7.25 -29.56
N GLU A 287 -8.54 -6.21 -29.09
CA GLU A 287 -9.83 -5.73 -29.62
C GLU A 287 -9.63 -4.43 -30.42
#